data_9e45ca3a484f3fda9beef260c8c20106
#
_entry.id   9e45ca3a484f3fda9beef260c8c20106
#
_cell.length_a   1.000
_cell.length_b   1.000
_cell.length_c   1.000
_cell.angle_alpha   90.00
_cell.angle_beta   90.00
_cell.angle_gamma   90.00
#
_symmetry.space_group_name_H-M   'P 1'
#
loop_
_entity.id
_entity.type
_entity.pdbx_description
1 polymer ?
#
loop_
_entity_poly.entity_id
_entity_poly.type
_entity_poly.pdbx_seq_one_letter_code
_entity_poly.pdbx_strand_id
1 'polypeptide(L)'
;MKQHIANRPRDIADCVSAYLQAGDFAGITTLLHPDCQIFFPPDQPPRVGIAGARAAFESFLDIRPSIESEVFSEVINGDIALLRANWRVVTPDGAIISEGQSTEVAKKLPNGGWGYLIDCPNGPPELH
;
A
#
# COMPACT_ATOMS: atom_id res chain seq x y z
N MET A 1 12.35 -2.51 -17.65
CA MET A 1 12.02 -2.43 -16.21
C MET A 1 11.21 -3.64 -15.79
N LYS A 2 11.51 -4.15 -14.61
CA LYS A 2 10.81 -5.32 -14.10
C LYS A 2 9.43 -4.93 -13.58
N GLN A 3 8.39 -5.64 -14.02
CA GLN A 3 7.03 -5.45 -13.50
C GLN A 3 6.78 -6.35 -12.30
N HIS A 4 6.03 -5.82 -11.34
CA HIS A 4 5.59 -6.54 -10.15
C HIS A 4 4.07 -6.53 -10.12
N ILE A 5 3.47 -7.69 -10.32
CA ILE A 5 2.02 -7.86 -10.32
C ILE A 5 1.64 -8.71 -9.11
N ALA A 6 0.70 -8.22 -8.32
CA ALA A 6 0.21 -8.97 -7.16
C ALA A 6 -0.82 -10.00 -7.63
N ASN A 7 -0.43 -11.27 -7.64
CA ASN A 7 -1.32 -12.36 -8.04
C ASN A 7 -2.31 -12.74 -6.95
N ARG A 8 -2.03 -12.36 -5.71
CA ARG A 8 -2.91 -12.53 -4.55
C ARG A 8 -2.97 -11.19 -3.81
N PRO A 9 -4.09 -10.91 -3.11
CA PRO A 9 -4.17 -9.67 -2.33
C PRO A 9 -3.01 -9.50 -1.35
N ARG A 10 -2.58 -10.58 -0.71
CA ARG A 10 -1.48 -10.55 0.25
C ARG A 10 -0.12 -10.21 -0.35
N ASP A 11 0.00 -10.21 -1.68
CA ASP A 11 1.27 -9.93 -2.35
C ASP A 11 1.44 -8.44 -2.69
N ILE A 12 0.39 -7.61 -2.50
CA ILE A 12 0.44 -6.20 -2.92
C ILE A 12 1.58 -5.45 -2.22
N ALA A 13 1.70 -5.60 -0.91
CA ALA A 13 2.71 -4.85 -0.13
C ALA A 13 4.13 -5.17 -0.58
N ASP A 14 4.43 -6.42 -0.90
CA ASP A 14 5.76 -6.80 -1.39
C ASP A 14 6.05 -6.18 -2.76
N CYS A 15 5.04 -6.10 -3.62
CA CYS A 15 5.18 -5.45 -4.92
C CYS A 15 5.39 -3.94 -4.76
N VAL A 16 4.62 -3.28 -3.86
CA VAL A 16 4.82 -1.86 -3.56
C VAL A 16 6.23 -1.63 -3.03
N SER A 17 6.70 -2.48 -2.13
CA SER A 17 8.05 -2.39 -1.57
C SER A 17 9.11 -2.44 -2.67
N ALA A 18 8.98 -3.35 -3.62
CA ALA A 18 9.93 -3.47 -4.73
C ALA A 18 10.02 -2.18 -5.56
N TYR A 19 8.86 -1.59 -5.90
CA TYR A 19 8.85 -0.33 -6.64
C TYR A 19 9.38 0.83 -5.80
N LEU A 20 9.07 0.85 -4.51
CA LEU A 20 9.52 1.91 -3.61
C LEU A 20 11.05 1.91 -3.48
N GLN A 21 11.65 0.73 -3.35
CA GLN A 21 13.11 0.58 -3.30
C GLN A 21 13.77 1.06 -4.60
N ALA A 22 13.08 0.93 -5.72
CA ALA A 22 13.55 1.42 -7.01
C ALA A 22 13.26 2.91 -7.24
N GLY A 23 12.52 3.56 -6.33
CA GLY A 23 12.09 4.94 -6.51
C GLY A 23 11.10 5.10 -7.67
N ASP A 24 10.33 4.06 -7.96
CA ASP A 24 9.46 3.98 -9.13
C ASP A 24 8.00 4.17 -8.73
N PHE A 25 7.56 5.43 -8.65
CA PHE A 25 6.16 5.70 -8.32
C PHE A 25 5.21 5.24 -9.42
N ALA A 26 5.61 5.34 -10.69
CA ALA A 26 4.78 4.86 -11.79
C ALA A 26 4.45 3.37 -11.62
N GLY A 27 5.41 2.57 -11.17
CA GLY A 27 5.16 1.17 -10.83
C GLY A 27 4.17 1.03 -9.68
N ILE A 28 4.29 1.83 -8.64
CA ILE A 28 3.36 1.80 -7.50
C ILE A 28 1.93 2.05 -7.97
N THR A 29 1.71 2.95 -8.93
CA THR A 29 0.35 3.25 -9.42
C THR A 29 -0.34 2.03 -10.03
N THR A 30 0.42 1.05 -10.52
CA THR A 30 -0.16 -0.18 -11.08
C THR A 30 -0.74 -1.10 -10.01
N LEU A 31 -0.46 -0.81 -8.74
CA LEU A 31 -0.94 -1.56 -7.58
C LEU A 31 -2.01 -0.78 -6.81
N LEU A 32 -2.56 0.27 -7.41
CA LEU A 32 -3.58 1.12 -6.81
C LEU A 32 -4.78 1.21 -7.73
N HIS A 33 -5.99 1.15 -7.15
CA HIS A 33 -7.19 1.46 -7.91
C HIS A 33 -7.22 2.96 -8.19
N PRO A 34 -7.74 3.41 -9.36
CA PRO A 34 -7.83 4.85 -9.67
C PRO A 34 -8.62 5.66 -8.65
N ASP A 35 -9.57 5.04 -7.96
CA ASP A 35 -10.40 5.68 -6.93
C ASP A 35 -9.89 5.39 -5.51
N CYS A 36 -8.63 4.98 -5.35
CA CYS A 36 -8.10 4.59 -4.06
C CYS A 36 -8.16 5.72 -3.03
N GLN A 37 -8.27 5.32 -1.77
CA GLN A 37 -8.14 6.21 -0.64
C GLN A 37 -7.05 5.69 0.28
N ILE A 38 -6.12 6.56 0.65
CA ILE A 38 -5.02 6.23 1.55
C ILE A 38 -5.11 7.12 2.78
N PHE A 39 -5.30 6.51 3.94
CA PHE A 39 -5.45 7.20 5.22
C PHE A 39 -4.09 7.32 5.90
N PHE A 40 -3.19 8.09 5.27
CA PHE A 40 -1.85 8.32 5.79
C PHE A 40 -1.37 9.74 5.40
N PRO A 41 -0.90 10.56 6.37
CA PRO A 41 -0.82 10.29 7.81
C PRO A 41 -2.19 10.07 8.47
N PRO A 42 -2.27 9.33 9.58
CA PRO A 42 -3.57 8.92 10.14
C PRO A 42 -4.42 10.06 10.72
N ASP A 43 -3.80 11.19 11.03
CA ASP A 43 -4.47 12.37 11.59
C ASP A 43 -4.90 13.38 10.52
N GLN A 44 -4.76 13.04 9.24
CA GLN A 44 -5.08 13.90 8.11
C GLN A 44 -6.27 13.34 7.33
N PRO A 45 -6.96 14.17 6.52
CA PRO A 45 -7.95 13.66 5.58
C PRO A 45 -7.33 12.63 4.64
N PRO A 46 -8.14 11.68 4.10
CA PRO A 46 -7.60 10.68 3.20
C PRO A 46 -7.01 11.30 1.94
N ARG A 47 -5.95 10.69 1.43
CA ARG A 47 -5.37 10.99 0.14
C ARG A 47 -6.15 10.20 -0.91
N VAL A 48 -6.74 10.87 -1.90
CA VAL A 48 -7.67 10.28 -2.84
C VAL A 48 -7.06 10.19 -4.22
N GLY A 49 -7.23 9.03 -4.87
CA GLY A 49 -6.76 8.80 -6.24
C GLY A 49 -5.24 8.75 -6.37
N ILE A 50 -4.77 8.74 -7.61
CA ILE A 50 -3.34 8.62 -7.88
C ILE A 50 -2.58 9.87 -7.41
N ALA A 51 -3.14 11.05 -7.60
CA ALA A 51 -2.50 12.29 -7.11
C ALA A 51 -2.38 12.30 -5.58
N GLY A 52 -3.41 11.82 -4.88
CA GLY A 52 -3.36 11.69 -3.43
C GLY A 52 -2.34 10.64 -2.99
N ALA A 53 -2.28 9.52 -3.70
CA ALA A 53 -1.27 8.49 -3.43
C ALA A 53 0.14 9.04 -3.60
N ARG A 54 0.39 9.85 -4.63
CA ARG A 54 1.69 10.50 -4.84
C ARG A 54 2.09 11.30 -3.61
N ALA A 55 1.16 12.10 -3.08
CA ALA A 55 1.42 12.89 -1.87
C ALA A 55 1.74 12.00 -0.67
N ALA A 56 1.06 10.86 -0.54
CA ALA A 56 1.30 9.93 0.57
C ALA A 56 2.68 9.27 0.49
N PHE A 57 3.18 8.98 -0.70
CA PHE A 57 4.48 8.31 -0.88
C PHE A 57 5.66 9.28 -1.04
N GLU A 58 5.41 10.57 -1.23
CA GLU A 58 6.44 11.51 -1.67
C GLU A 58 7.67 11.52 -0.78
N SER A 59 7.49 11.52 0.55
CA SER A 59 8.61 11.53 1.48
C SER A 59 9.46 10.26 1.43
N PHE A 60 8.90 9.16 0.95
CA PHE A 60 9.60 7.88 0.88
C PHE A 60 10.32 7.67 -0.45
N LEU A 61 9.93 8.37 -1.52
CA LEU A 61 10.50 8.13 -2.85
C LEU A 61 12.00 8.42 -2.92
N ASP A 62 12.48 9.41 -2.18
CA ASP A 62 13.90 9.74 -2.13
C ASP A 62 14.69 8.81 -1.22
N ILE A 63 14.06 8.34 -0.14
CA ILE A 63 14.69 7.45 0.83
C ILE A 63 14.85 6.03 0.27
N ARG A 64 13.90 5.60 -0.57
CA ARG A 64 13.84 4.26 -1.17
C ARG A 64 13.87 3.15 -0.11
N PRO A 65 12.99 3.22 0.89
CA PRO A 65 12.94 2.19 1.92
C PRO A 65 12.28 0.92 1.41
N SER A 66 12.39 -0.15 2.18
CA SER A 66 11.57 -1.34 2.01
C SER A 66 10.35 -1.28 2.92
N ILE A 67 9.29 -1.97 2.54
CA ILE A 67 8.14 -2.22 3.40
C ILE A 67 8.17 -3.70 3.74
N GLU A 68 8.30 -4.00 5.04
CA GLU A 68 8.16 -5.35 5.55
C GLU A 68 6.73 -5.50 6.07
N SER A 69 5.97 -6.39 5.47
CA SER A 69 4.57 -6.57 5.80
C SER A 69 4.28 -8.05 6.05
N GLU A 70 3.60 -8.30 7.16
CA GLU A 70 3.11 -9.64 7.50
C GLU A 70 1.59 -9.60 7.54
N VAL A 71 0.96 -10.15 6.51
CA VAL A 71 -0.50 -10.25 6.43
C VAL A 71 -0.94 -11.39 7.35
N PHE A 72 -1.77 -11.05 8.33
CA PHE A 72 -2.26 -12.04 9.29
C PHE A 72 -3.76 -12.34 9.12
N SER A 73 -4.46 -11.60 8.27
CA SER A 73 -5.87 -11.85 7.97
C SER A 73 -6.16 -11.49 6.52
N GLU A 74 -6.84 -12.39 5.81
CA GLU A 74 -7.19 -12.19 4.41
C GLU A 74 -8.54 -12.84 4.15
N VAL A 75 -9.52 -12.04 3.71
CA VAL A 75 -10.84 -12.53 3.31
C VAL A 75 -11.06 -12.10 1.87
N ILE A 76 -11.28 -13.07 0.99
CA ILE A 76 -11.51 -12.81 -0.43
C ILE A 76 -12.98 -13.12 -0.76
N ASN A 77 -13.63 -12.17 -1.43
CA ASN A 77 -14.99 -12.35 -1.92
C ASN A 77 -15.03 -11.83 -3.37
N GLY A 78 -14.93 -12.75 -4.32
CA GLY A 78 -14.89 -12.40 -5.74
C GLY A 78 -13.67 -11.55 -6.08
N ASP A 79 -13.91 -10.32 -6.51
CA ASP A 79 -12.86 -9.36 -6.90
C ASP A 79 -12.50 -8.36 -5.80
N ILE A 80 -12.97 -8.61 -4.56
CA ILE A 80 -12.70 -7.77 -3.39
C ILE A 80 -12.02 -8.62 -2.32
N ALA A 81 -11.07 -8.02 -1.61
CA ALA A 81 -10.43 -8.67 -0.47
C ALA A 81 -10.29 -7.69 0.69
N LEU A 82 -10.44 -8.22 1.91
CA LEU A 82 -10.19 -7.49 3.14
C LEU A 82 -8.93 -8.06 3.77
N LEU A 83 -7.98 -7.19 4.09
CA LEU A 83 -6.67 -7.57 4.60
C LEU A 83 -6.36 -6.86 5.91
N ARG A 84 -5.62 -7.55 6.77
CA ARG A 84 -4.96 -6.92 7.91
C ARG A 84 -3.51 -7.38 7.95
N ALA A 85 -2.61 -6.46 8.31
CA ALA A 85 -1.18 -6.73 8.32
C ALA A 85 -0.46 -5.95 9.41
N ASN A 86 0.61 -6.54 9.91
CA ASN A 86 1.63 -5.81 10.66
C ASN A 86 2.70 -5.37 9.67
N TRP A 87 3.04 -4.09 9.66
CA TRP A 87 4.00 -3.56 8.69
C TRP A 87 4.99 -2.62 9.34
N ARG A 88 6.13 -2.47 8.67
CA ARG A 88 7.13 -1.45 9.02
C ARG A 88 7.85 -1.01 7.75
N VAL A 89 8.27 0.26 7.77
CA VAL A 89 9.07 0.86 6.71
C VAL A 89 10.50 0.95 7.21
N VAL A 90 11.43 0.36 6.46
CA VAL A 90 12.83 0.20 6.87
C VAL A 90 13.72 0.88 5.83
N THR A 91 14.58 1.78 6.29
CA THR A 91 15.54 2.46 5.41
C THR A 91 16.62 1.48 4.93
N PRO A 92 17.36 1.83 3.84
CA PRO A 92 18.44 0.97 3.36
C PRO A 92 19.52 0.65 4.39
N ASP A 93 19.71 1.53 5.38
CA ASP A 93 20.67 1.29 6.47
C ASP A 93 20.07 0.55 7.66
N GLY A 94 18.81 0.10 7.56
CA GLY A 94 18.18 -0.75 8.56
C GLY A 94 17.37 -0.03 9.63
N ALA A 95 17.19 1.29 9.54
CA ALA A 95 16.39 2.02 10.51
C ALA A 95 14.89 1.87 10.23
N ILE A 96 14.10 1.62 11.28
CA ILE A 96 12.64 1.60 11.19
C ILE A 96 12.15 3.03 11.34
N ILE A 97 11.49 3.58 10.30
CA ILE A 97 11.02 4.96 10.31
C ILE A 97 9.50 5.08 10.45
N SER A 98 8.77 3.99 10.27
CA SER A 98 7.32 3.96 10.50
C SER A 98 6.88 2.52 10.67
N GLU A 99 5.85 2.29 11.48
CA GLU A 99 5.27 0.96 11.65
C GLU A 99 3.84 1.06 12.14
N GLY A 100 3.08 -0.01 11.95
CA GLY A 100 1.70 -0.05 12.39
C GLY A 100 1.01 -1.35 12.07
N GLN A 101 -0.29 -1.35 12.33
CA GLN A 101 -1.17 -2.45 11.98
C GLN A 101 -2.26 -1.91 11.06
N SER A 102 -2.33 -2.45 9.87
CA SER A 102 -3.20 -1.96 8.82
C SER A 102 -4.52 -2.70 8.74
N THR A 103 -5.49 -2.05 8.09
CA THR A 103 -6.67 -2.65 7.51
C THR A 103 -6.77 -2.13 6.08
N GLU A 104 -6.92 -3.04 5.12
CA GLU A 104 -6.87 -2.70 3.70
C GLU A 104 -8.00 -3.39 2.95
N VAL A 105 -8.57 -2.69 1.96
CA VAL A 105 -9.47 -3.30 0.99
C VAL A 105 -8.74 -3.31 -0.34
N ALA A 106 -8.58 -4.50 -0.92
CA ALA A 106 -8.01 -4.69 -2.23
C ALA A 106 -9.09 -5.04 -3.24
N LYS A 107 -8.84 -4.68 -4.50
CA LYS A 107 -9.73 -4.98 -5.61
C LYS A 107 -8.94 -5.54 -6.76
N LYS A 108 -9.53 -6.49 -7.48
CA LYS A 108 -8.93 -7.02 -8.69
C LYS A 108 -8.94 -5.93 -9.77
N LEU A 109 -7.80 -5.76 -10.42
CA LEU A 109 -7.58 -4.71 -11.41
C LEU A 109 -7.74 -5.28 -12.83
N PRO A 110 -7.95 -4.39 -13.85
CA PRO A 110 -8.06 -4.85 -15.24
C PRO A 110 -6.85 -5.64 -15.75
N ASN A 111 -5.66 -5.42 -15.17
CA ASN A 111 -4.45 -6.16 -15.55
C ASN A 111 -4.40 -7.59 -14.98
N GLY A 112 -5.44 -8.01 -14.26
CA GLY A 112 -5.52 -9.34 -13.64
C GLY A 112 -4.86 -9.46 -12.29
N GLY A 113 -4.15 -8.44 -11.84
CA GLY A 113 -3.57 -8.39 -10.51
C GLY A 113 -4.49 -7.73 -9.50
N TRP A 114 -4.00 -7.60 -8.27
CA TRP A 114 -4.72 -6.94 -7.18
C TRP A 114 -4.10 -5.60 -6.85
N GLY A 115 -4.91 -4.64 -6.45
CA GLY A 115 -4.44 -3.33 -6.01
C GLY A 115 -5.26 -2.82 -4.84
N TYR A 116 -4.74 -1.82 -4.13
CA TYR A 116 -5.45 -1.23 -3.01
C TYR A 116 -6.56 -0.31 -3.49
N LEU A 117 -7.75 -0.47 -2.91
CA LEU A 117 -8.87 0.45 -3.04
C LEU A 117 -8.96 1.36 -1.82
N ILE A 118 -8.80 0.80 -0.63
CA ILE A 118 -8.76 1.54 0.63
C ILE A 118 -7.55 1.03 1.42
N ASP A 119 -6.69 1.95 1.82
CA ASP A 119 -5.51 1.62 2.61
C ASP A 119 -5.54 2.43 3.90
N CYS A 120 -5.72 1.72 5.02
CA CYS A 120 -5.69 2.30 6.36
C CYS A 120 -4.48 1.74 7.10
N PRO A 121 -3.28 2.33 6.94
CA PRO A 121 -2.05 1.78 7.54
C PRO A 121 -2.11 1.67 9.06
N ASN A 122 -2.88 2.52 9.72
CA ASN A 122 -3.04 2.52 11.18
C ASN A 122 -4.45 2.13 11.61
N GLY A 123 -5.17 1.40 10.76
CA GLY A 123 -6.56 1.04 10.97
C GLY A 123 -7.54 2.11 10.50
N PRO A 124 -8.83 1.77 10.40
CA PRO A 124 -9.84 2.74 9.96
C PRO A 124 -9.92 3.93 10.92
N PRO A 125 -10.21 5.14 10.42
CA PRO A 125 -10.36 6.29 11.30
C PRO A 125 -11.59 6.14 12.20
N GLU A 126 -11.51 6.73 13.40
CA GLU A 126 -12.63 6.75 14.31
C GLU A 126 -13.72 7.70 13.82
N LEU A 127 -14.96 7.41 14.17
CA LEU A 127 -16.07 8.32 13.93
C LEU A 127 -16.00 9.49 14.90
N HIS A 128 -16.39 10.66 14.41
CA HIS A 128 -16.43 11.88 15.20
C HIS A 128 -17.88 12.30 15.50
#